data_1031571d7937bea12bd18f6c4fc5ead9
#
_entry.id   1031571d7937bea12bd18f6c4fc5ead9
#
_cell.length_a   1.000
_cell.length_b   1.000
_cell.length_c   1.000
_cell.angle_alpha   90.00
_cell.angle_beta   90.00
_cell.angle_gamma   90.00
#
_symmetry.space_group_name_H-M   'P 1'
#
loop_
_entity.id
_entity.type
_entity.pdbx_description
1 polymer ?
#
loop_
_entity_poly.entity_id
_entity_poly.type
_entity_poly.pdbx_seq_one_letter_code
_entity_poly.pdbx_strand_id
1 'polypeptide(L)'
;MSATGIGTIRLQIMWNRLISVVEEQAQTLMHTAFSPIVRECGDLSAGVFGLDGRMFAQAVTGTPGHVNSMAESVKHFLRHFPIETMNEGDAFITNDPWMGTGHLNDFVITTPCFRNGKAMALFSCTSHLTDIGGLGSGVDATDVHMEGIYIPMLKLADRGVMNETLLAMIRQNTRQPVESEGDVYSLAACNDIGCVRLVEMMDEFDLDSLDALGDYICDTSEKAVRDNIGKLPNGEYKNTMTIDGVGDPIDLVATLTIHDDKITVDYDGTSPKSPKGINVPMAYTTAYTCFGLSCIVSGDIPNNAGSLAPFEISAPEGTILNAPYPAPVCSRHVIGQMLPDVSFGCLAQAAPDRVPAEGASCLWNITMRGATDRAANDSKLFTITAVTNGGTGARPIKDGLSATAYPSGVRGTPVEINETVAPIIFHRKEFRPDSGGAGTHRGGLGQILEIESAIGADFELLAAYDRIDFPARGRNGGGNGEAGSLSFTSGEKLLGKGTQTIPAGKIARFHT
;
A
#
# COMPACT_ATOMS: atom_id res chain seq x y z
N MET A 1 12.44 -33.53 -16.60
CA MET A 1 12.67 -33.43 -18.05
C MET A 1 13.39 -32.11 -18.31
N SER A 2 14.55 -32.11 -18.96
CA SER A 2 15.22 -30.86 -19.32
C SER A 2 14.30 -30.11 -20.30
N ALA A 3 13.92 -28.87 -19.96
CA ALA A 3 13.11 -28.03 -20.82
C ALA A 3 13.79 -27.82 -22.16
N THR A 4 13.33 -28.47 -23.22
CA THR A 4 13.68 -28.11 -24.59
C THR A 4 13.22 -26.65 -24.81
N GLY A 5 13.82 -25.88 -25.73
CA GLY A 5 13.48 -24.47 -25.95
C GLY A 5 11.95 -24.21 -26.14
N ILE A 6 11.23 -25.16 -26.73
CA ILE A 6 9.75 -25.10 -26.88
C ILE A 6 9.05 -25.19 -25.50
N GLY A 7 9.55 -26.01 -24.59
CA GLY A 7 9.02 -26.10 -23.22
C GLY A 7 9.16 -24.79 -22.45
N THR A 8 10.30 -24.10 -22.58
CA THR A 8 10.55 -22.80 -21.93
C THR A 8 9.65 -21.69 -22.50
N ILE A 9 9.43 -21.65 -23.82
CA ILE A 9 8.51 -20.69 -24.46
C ILE A 9 7.08 -20.91 -23.93
N ARG A 10 6.65 -22.17 -23.83
CA ARG A 10 5.31 -22.50 -23.29
C ARG A 10 5.15 -22.03 -21.84
N LEU A 11 6.16 -22.25 -20.99
CA LEU A 11 6.16 -21.78 -19.59
C LEU A 11 6.07 -20.25 -19.52
N GLN A 12 6.80 -19.53 -20.39
CA GLN A 12 6.73 -18.07 -20.43
C GLN A 12 5.35 -17.55 -20.87
N ILE A 13 4.69 -18.23 -21.83
CA ILE A 13 3.34 -17.89 -22.27
C ILE A 13 2.35 -18.10 -21.10
N MET A 14 2.46 -19.23 -20.39
CA MET A 14 1.63 -19.53 -19.24
C MET A 14 1.83 -18.53 -18.11
N TRP A 15 3.07 -18.12 -17.84
CA TRP A 15 3.36 -17.06 -16.85
C TRP A 15 2.68 -15.73 -17.20
N ASN A 16 2.82 -15.29 -18.44
CA ASN A 16 2.14 -14.06 -18.91
C ASN A 16 0.61 -14.20 -18.83
N ARG A 17 0.07 -15.38 -19.12
CA ARG A 17 -1.37 -15.65 -18.99
C ARG A 17 -1.81 -15.61 -17.51
N LEU A 18 -0.99 -16.13 -16.59
CA LEU A 18 -1.26 -16.08 -15.15
C LEU A 18 -1.25 -14.63 -14.63
N ILE A 19 -0.32 -13.79 -15.12
CA ILE A 19 -0.33 -12.34 -14.82
C ILE A 19 -1.62 -11.69 -15.33
N SER A 20 -2.10 -12.07 -16.51
CA SER A 20 -3.37 -11.55 -17.05
C SER A 20 -4.57 -11.97 -16.18
N VAL A 21 -4.56 -13.19 -15.64
CA VAL A 21 -5.62 -13.68 -14.71
C VAL A 21 -5.71 -12.81 -13.46
N VAL A 22 -4.58 -12.51 -12.83
CA VAL A 22 -4.59 -11.66 -11.62
C VAL A 22 -4.86 -10.18 -11.94
N GLU A 23 -4.54 -9.72 -13.14
CA GLU A 23 -4.95 -8.38 -13.58
C GLU A 23 -6.49 -8.31 -13.78
N GLU A 24 -7.11 -9.33 -14.35
CA GLU A 24 -8.59 -9.42 -14.43
C GLU A 24 -9.23 -9.46 -13.03
N GLN A 25 -8.61 -10.15 -12.06
CA GLN A 25 -9.02 -10.14 -10.65
C GLN A 25 -9.02 -8.70 -10.09
N ALA A 26 -7.92 -7.96 -10.25
CA ALA A 26 -7.79 -6.58 -9.77
C ALA A 26 -8.78 -5.63 -10.46
N GLN A 27 -8.93 -5.74 -11.78
CA GLN A 27 -9.90 -4.94 -12.54
C GLN A 27 -11.35 -5.22 -12.11
N THR A 28 -11.67 -6.48 -11.80
CA THR A 28 -12.98 -6.84 -11.26
C THR A 28 -13.24 -6.12 -9.94
N LEU A 29 -12.25 -6.12 -9.02
CA LEU A 29 -12.36 -5.40 -7.76
C LEU A 29 -12.59 -3.90 -7.98
N MET A 30 -11.81 -3.26 -8.85
CA MET A 30 -12.00 -1.85 -9.18
C MET A 30 -13.38 -1.53 -9.74
N HIS A 31 -13.91 -2.38 -10.62
CA HIS A 31 -15.20 -2.13 -11.27
C HIS A 31 -16.42 -2.43 -10.38
N THR A 32 -16.26 -3.30 -9.37
CA THR A 32 -17.35 -3.69 -8.47
C THR A 32 -17.31 -2.97 -7.13
N ALA A 33 -16.19 -2.32 -6.78
CA ALA A 33 -16.04 -1.60 -5.52
C ALA A 33 -17.02 -0.44 -5.38
N PHE A 34 -17.46 -0.22 -4.15
CA PHE A 34 -18.39 0.83 -3.78
C PHE A 34 -17.66 2.13 -3.43
N SER A 35 -16.52 2.02 -2.74
CA SER A 35 -15.76 3.19 -2.29
C SER A 35 -14.91 3.81 -3.41
N PRO A 36 -14.82 5.15 -3.47
CA PRO A 36 -13.95 5.84 -4.42
C PRO A 36 -12.46 5.54 -4.24
N ILE A 37 -12.02 5.24 -3.02
CA ILE A 37 -10.60 4.94 -2.76
C ILE A 37 -10.13 3.68 -3.50
N VAL A 38 -10.99 2.69 -3.65
CA VAL A 38 -10.73 1.48 -4.43
C VAL A 38 -10.96 1.74 -5.91
N ARG A 39 -12.17 2.22 -6.25
CA ARG A 39 -12.61 2.36 -7.65
C ARG A 39 -11.81 3.37 -8.45
N GLU A 40 -11.51 4.54 -7.87
CA GLU A 40 -10.86 5.65 -8.57
C GLU A 40 -9.36 5.72 -8.28
N CYS A 41 -8.97 5.53 -7.02
CA CYS A 41 -7.57 5.65 -6.62
C CYS A 41 -6.79 4.35 -6.83
N GLY A 42 -7.46 3.19 -6.91
CA GLY A 42 -6.82 1.89 -7.06
C GLY A 42 -6.04 1.46 -5.82
N ASP A 43 -6.54 1.80 -4.62
CA ASP A 43 -5.91 1.35 -3.36
C ASP A 43 -6.32 -0.07 -3.04
N LEU A 44 -5.73 -0.98 -3.77
CA LEU A 44 -5.98 -2.42 -3.74
C LEU A 44 -4.74 -3.21 -4.10
N SER A 45 -4.80 -4.52 -3.91
CA SER A 45 -3.86 -5.48 -4.49
C SER A 45 -4.53 -6.83 -4.69
N ALA A 46 -4.02 -7.59 -5.65
CA ALA A 46 -4.53 -8.90 -6.00
C ALA A 46 -3.38 -9.82 -6.42
N GLY A 47 -3.49 -11.11 -6.12
CA GLY A 47 -2.46 -12.08 -6.44
C GLY A 47 -2.92 -13.52 -6.36
N VAL A 48 -2.16 -14.40 -7.01
CA VAL A 48 -2.31 -15.85 -7.01
C VAL A 48 -1.12 -16.53 -6.35
N PHE A 49 -1.41 -17.54 -5.55
CA PHE A 49 -0.46 -18.21 -4.67
C PHE A 49 -0.54 -19.71 -4.85
N GLY A 50 0.60 -20.37 -4.74
CA GLY A 50 0.67 -21.82 -4.60
C GLY A 50 0.05 -22.32 -3.29
N LEU A 51 -0.22 -23.61 -3.19
CA LEU A 51 -0.74 -24.23 -1.96
C LEU A 51 0.28 -24.20 -0.80
N ASP A 52 1.53 -23.91 -1.09
CA ASP A 52 2.60 -23.67 -0.14
C ASP A 52 2.70 -22.20 0.32
N GLY A 53 1.86 -21.31 -0.21
CA GLY A 53 1.81 -19.89 0.10
C GLY A 53 2.81 -19.03 -0.68
N ARG A 54 3.57 -19.60 -1.65
CA ARG A 54 4.42 -18.79 -2.53
C ARG A 54 3.56 -17.98 -3.50
N MET A 55 3.81 -16.69 -3.61
CA MET A 55 3.19 -15.82 -4.61
C MET A 55 3.79 -16.13 -5.99
N PHE A 56 2.95 -16.53 -6.96
CA PHE A 56 3.36 -16.80 -8.34
C PHE A 56 3.20 -15.57 -9.23
N ALA A 57 2.13 -14.82 -9.05
CA ALA A 57 1.89 -13.59 -9.77
C ALA A 57 1.04 -12.62 -8.94
N GLN A 58 1.25 -11.33 -9.22
CA GLN A 58 0.41 -10.23 -8.73
C GLN A 58 -0.13 -9.42 -9.90
N ALA A 59 -1.21 -8.67 -9.68
CA ALA A 59 -1.68 -7.68 -10.62
C ALA A 59 -0.65 -6.54 -10.74
N VAL A 60 -0.54 -5.98 -11.95
CA VAL A 60 0.26 -4.76 -12.20
C VAL A 60 -0.41 -3.57 -11.51
N THR A 61 -1.73 -3.52 -11.56
CA THR A 61 -2.55 -2.58 -10.80
C THR A 61 -2.50 -2.95 -9.32
N GLY A 62 -1.95 -2.08 -8.49
CA GLY A 62 -1.91 -2.36 -7.04
C GLY A 62 -0.94 -1.48 -6.26
N THR A 63 -1.05 -1.58 -4.96
CA THR A 63 -0.25 -0.85 -3.97
C THR A 63 0.91 -1.73 -3.49
N PRO A 64 2.18 -1.34 -3.69
CA PRO A 64 3.34 -2.18 -3.34
C PRO A 64 3.39 -2.62 -1.88
N GLY A 65 2.98 -1.74 -0.96
CA GLY A 65 2.89 -2.06 0.47
C GLY A 65 1.87 -3.15 0.77
N HIS A 66 0.77 -3.20 0.02
CA HIS A 66 -0.26 -4.23 0.19
C HIS A 66 0.18 -5.59 -0.36
N VAL A 67 0.73 -5.61 -1.57
CA VAL A 67 1.05 -6.87 -2.26
C VAL A 67 2.00 -7.74 -1.45
N ASN A 68 3.14 -7.19 -1.05
CA ASN A 68 4.16 -7.99 -0.37
C ASN A 68 3.75 -8.36 1.07
N SER A 69 2.99 -7.50 1.76
CA SER A 69 2.45 -7.83 3.09
C SER A 69 1.27 -8.80 3.00
N MET A 70 0.43 -8.72 1.96
CA MET A 70 -0.62 -9.71 1.67
C MET A 70 0.00 -11.09 1.39
N ALA A 71 1.15 -11.16 0.71
CA ALA A 71 1.85 -12.42 0.50
C ALA A 71 2.26 -13.10 1.82
N GLU A 72 2.62 -12.32 2.84
CA GLU A 72 2.87 -12.87 4.18
C GLU A 72 1.56 -13.28 4.87
N SER A 73 0.48 -12.52 4.66
CA SER A 73 -0.85 -12.84 5.18
C SER A 73 -1.35 -14.21 4.72
N VAL A 74 -1.11 -14.60 3.46
CA VAL A 74 -1.50 -15.92 2.93
C VAL A 74 -0.86 -17.05 3.73
N LYS A 75 0.39 -16.91 4.16
CA LYS A 75 1.04 -17.91 5.01
C LYS A 75 0.38 -18.03 6.39
N HIS A 76 -0.13 -16.90 6.94
CA HIS A 76 -0.90 -16.92 8.18
C HIS A 76 -2.24 -17.60 8.00
N PHE A 77 -2.95 -17.37 6.89
CA PHE A 77 -4.19 -18.11 6.57
C PHE A 77 -3.96 -19.61 6.49
N LEU A 78 -2.89 -20.06 5.82
CA LEU A 78 -2.54 -21.48 5.73
C LEU A 78 -2.21 -22.13 7.08
N ARG A 79 -1.63 -21.37 8.03
CA ARG A 79 -1.39 -21.87 9.40
C ARG A 79 -2.66 -21.99 10.22
N HIS A 80 -3.64 -21.08 10.04
CA HIS A 80 -4.93 -21.11 10.73
C HIS A 80 -5.93 -22.09 10.10
N PHE A 81 -5.91 -22.18 8.79
CA PHE A 81 -6.80 -23.01 7.99
C PHE A 81 -5.95 -23.86 7.02
N PRO A 82 -5.47 -25.04 7.44
CA PRO A 82 -4.75 -25.94 6.55
C PRO A 82 -5.58 -26.31 5.31
N ILE A 83 -4.94 -26.48 4.15
CA ILE A 83 -5.61 -26.72 2.86
C ILE A 83 -6.62 -27.87 2.94
N GLU A 84 -6.31 -28.92 3.71
CA GLU A 84 -7.17 -30.09 3.88
C GLU A 84 -8.51 -29.77 4.58
N THR A 85 -8.59 -28.62 5.25
CA THR A 85 -9.81 -28.13 5.93
C THR A 85 -10.63 -27.19 5.08
N MET A 86 -10.08 -26.73 3.95
CA MET A 86 -10.76 -25.82 3.03
C MET A 86 -11.68 -26.55 2.08
N ASN A 87 -12.78 -25.90 1.71
CA ASN A 87 -13.75 -26.42 0.75
C ASN A 87 -13.94 -25.44 -0.40
N GLU A 88 -14.46 -25.94 -1.51
CA GLU A 88 -14.89 -25.09 -2.61
C GLU A 88 -15.98 -24.11 -2.15
N GLY A 89 -15.81 -22.83 -2.49
CA GLY A 89 -16.67 -21.73 -2.04
C GLY A 89 -16.34 -21.16 -0.65
N ASP A 90 -15.29 -21.65 0.01
CA ASP A 90 -14.77 -21.00 1.23
C ASP A 90 -14.07 -19.67 0.87
N ALA A 91 -14.24 -18.67 1.74
CA ALA A 91 -13.45 -17.45 1.73
C ALA A 91 -13.04 -17.08 3.16
N PHE A 92 -11.82 -16.64 3.34
CA PHE A 92 -11.25 -16.28 4.63
C PHE A 92 -10.91 -14.80 4.66
N ILE A 93 -11.05 -14.15 5.82
CA ILE A 93 -10.87 -12.71 6.00
C ILE A 93 -10.06 -12.39 7.24
N THR A 94 -9.28 -11.32 7.17
CA THR A 94 -8.70 -10.63 8.33
C THR A 94 -8.42 -9.17 8.00
N ASN A 95 -8.34 -8.32 9.02
CA ASN A 95 -7.69 -7.02 8.93
C ASN A 95 -6.64 -6.83 10.04
N ASP A 96 -6.14 -7.92 10.61
CA ASP A 96 -5.09 -7.89 11.62
C ASP A 96 -3.82 -7.22 11.07
N PRO A 97 -3.33 -6.11 11.66
CA PRO A 97 -2.16 -5.39 11.16
C PRO A 97 -0.87 -6.20 11.11
N TRP A 98 -0.70 -7.15 12.03
CA TRP A 98 0.51 -7.98 12.13
C TRP A 98 0.46 -9.26 11.31
N MET A 99 -0.74 -9.67 10.92
CA MET A 99 -0.99 -10.83 10.04
C MET A 99 -1.54 -10.44 8.67
N GLY A 100 -1.79 -9.15 8.45
CA GLY A 100 -2.32 -8.56 7.22
C GLY A 100 -1.38 -7.50 6.66
N THR A 101 -1.96 -6.36 6.28
CA THR A 101 -1.28 -5.28 5.52
C THR A 101 -0.84 -4.09 6.37
N GLY A 102 -0.79 -4.25 7.69
CA GLY A 102 -0.13 -3.30 8.58
C GLY A 102 -1.05 -2.27 9.24
N HIS A 103 -2.35 -2.21 8.90
CA HIS A 103 -3.39 -1.46 9.65
C HIS A 103 -4.79 -2.06 9.48
N LEU A 104 -5.73 -1.64 10.34
CA LEU A 104 -7.07 -2.23 10.34
C LEU A 104 -7.93 -1.84 9.12
N ASN A 105 -7.61 -0.74 8.43
CA ASN A 105 -8.40 -0.29 7.29
C ASN A 105 -8.30 -1.23 6.07
N ASP A 106 -7.26 -2.05 5.98
CA ASP A 106 -7.09 -2.96 4.85
C ASP A 106 -7.67 -4.33 5.18
N PHE A 107 -8.70 -4.73 4.47
CA PHE A 107 -9.26 -6.06 4.58
C PHE A 107 -8.58 -6.98 3.58
N VAL A 108 -8.05 -8.10 4.07
CA VAL A 108 -7.45 -9.16 3.24
C VAL A 108 -8.42 -10.31 3.15
N ILE A 109 -8.76 -10.72 1.92
CA ILE A 109 -9.58 -11.91 1.66
C ILE A 109 -8.79 -12.92 0.85
N THR A 110 -8.76 -14.17 1.33
CA THR A 110 -8.10 -15.29 0.66
C THR A 110 -9.11 -16.38 0.37
N THR A 111 -9.14 -16.86 -0.88
CA THR A 111 -10.09 -17.85 -1.40
C THR A 111 -9.33 -19.01 -2.03
N PRO A 112 -9.60 -20.28 -1.64
CA PRO A 112 -9.02 -21.44 -2.30
C PRO A 112 -9.71 -21.69 -3.65
N CYS A 113 -8.90 -21.86 -4.69
CA CYS A 113 -9.37 -22.21 -6.02
C CYS A 113 -9.41 -23.73 -6.18
N PHE A 114 -10.58 -24.27 -6.48
CA PHE A 114 -10.81 -25.71 -6.68
C PHE A 114 -11.05 -26.04 -8.16
N ARG A 115 -10.55 -27.21 -8.58
CA ARG A 115 -10.88 -27.86 -9.86
C ARG A 115 -11.07 -29.34 -9.63
N ASN A 116 -12.24 -29.86 -10.02
CA ASN A 116 -12.60 -31.25 -9.84
C ASN A 116 -12.50 -31.75 -8.38
N GLY A 117 -12.87 -30.88 -7.41
CA GLY A 117 -12.84 -31.21 -5.99
C GLY A 117 -11.44 -31.20 -5.35
N LYS A 118 -10.42 -30.72 -6.06
CA LYS A 118 -9.05 -30.57 -5.57
C LYS A 118 -8.63 -29.11 -5.57
N ALA A 119 -8.02 -28.64 -4.49
CA ALA A 119 -7.43 -27.31 -4.43
C ALA A 119 -6.23 -27.20 -5.38
N MET A 120 -6.17 -26.13 -6.17
CA MET A 120 -5.15 -25.86 -7.17
C MET A 120 -4.25 -24.69 -6.81
N ALA A 121 -4.83 -23.65 -6.20
CA ALA A 121 -4.17 -22.41 -5.84
C ALA A 121 -4.96 -21.68 -4.75
N LEU A 122 -4.40 -20.57 -4.27
CA LEU A 122 -5.09 -19.57 -3.48
C LEU A 122 -5.11 -18.24 -4.24
N PHE A 123 -6.26 -17.57 -4.27
CA PHE A 123 -6.35 -16.18 -4.66
C PHE A 123 -6.45 -15.32 -3.41
N SER A 124 -5.70 -14.22 -3.37
CA SER A 124 -5.82 -13.26 -2.28
C SER A 124 -5.92 -11.85 -2.86
N CYS A 125 -6.71 -11.03 -2.21
CA CYS A 125 -6.84 -9.62 -2.52
C CYS A 125 -6.95 -8.80 -1.24
N THR A 126 -6.66 -7.53 -1.35
CA THR A 126 -6.82 -6.56 -0.27
C THR A 126 -7.24 -5.21 -0.84
N SER A 127 -8.00 -4.46 -0.07
CA SER A 127 -8.29 -3.06 -0.35
C SER A 127 -8.46 -2.26 0.93
N HIS A 128 -8.21 -0.96 0.80
CA HIS A 128 -8.45 0.00 1.87
C HIS A 128 -9.94 0.31 2.00
N LEU A 129 -10.52 0.09 3.20
CA LEU A 129 -11.87 0.54 3.53
C LEU A 129 -11.80 1.95 4.14
N THR A 130 -12.55 2.88 3.57
CA THR A 130 -12.55 4.29 4.00
C THR A 130 -13.01 4.46 5.45
N ASP A 131 -14.00 3.67 5.88
CA ASP A 131 -14.55 3.73 7.23
C ASP A 131 -14.66 2.33 7.84
N ILE A 132 -14.01 2.16 8.98
CA ILE A 132 -14.03 0.95 9.81
C ILE A 132 -14.48 1.26 11.24
N GLY A 133 -15.12 2.41 11.47
CA GLY A 133 -15.47 2.90 12.79
C GLY A 133 -14.31 3.58 13.53
N GLY A 134 -14.29 3.47 14.84
CA GLY A 134 -13.23 4.02 15.68
C GLY A 134 -12.98 5.53 15.49
N LEU A 135 -11.74 5.95 15.71
CA LEU A 135 -11.31 7.34 15.54
C LEU A 135 -11.18 7.76 14.05
N GLY A 136 -11.17 6.79 13.12
CA GLY A 136 -10.95 7.04 11.69
C GLY A 136 -9.46 7.08 11.33
N SER A 137 -9.19 7.34 10.02
CA SER A 137 -7.84 7.27 9.43
C SER A 137 -6.97 8.49 9.79
N GLY A 138 -6.63 8.63 11.07
CA GLY A 138 -5.78 9.69 11.62
C GLY A 138 -4.67 9.14 12.50
N VAL A 139 -3.94 10.03 13.16
CA VAL A 139 -2.79 9.67 14.03
C VAL A 139 -3.14 9.63 15.52
N ASP A 140 -4.37 9.98 15.91
CA ASP A 140 -4.70 10.29 17.31
C ASP A 140 -4.83 9.07 18.22
N ALA A 141 -5.03 7.88 17.66
CA ALA A 141 -5.09 6.62 18.41
C ALA A 141 -3.82 6.40 19.25
N THR A 142 -3.99 5.82 20.43
CA THR A 142 -2.91 5.44 21.37
C THR A 142 -2.74 3.93 21.50
N ASP A 143 -3.67 3.17 20.97
CA ASP A 143 -3.58 1.73 20.76
C ASP A 143 -4.46 1.32 19.55
N VAL A 144 -4.24 0.11 19.04
CA VAL A 144 -4.93 -0.39 17.85
C VAL A 144 -6.45 -0.53 18.04
N HIS A 145 -6.94 -0.75 19.27
CA HIS A 145 -8.37 -0.94 19.54
C HIS A 145 -9.19 0.34 19.38
N MET A 146 -8.55 1.51 19.42
CA MET A 146 -9.20 2.79 19.14
C MET A 146 -9.39 3.05 17.65
N GLU A 147 -8.73 2.31 16.77
CA GLU A 147 -8.66 2.58 15.33
C GLU A 147 -9.90 2.10 14.56
N GLY A 148 -10.62 1.09 15.06
CA GLY A 148 -11.85 0.60 14.45
C GLY A 148 -12.13 -0.87 14.71
N ILE A 149 -12.99 -1.48 13.86
CA ILE A 149 -13.31 -2.90 13.97
C ILE A 149 -12.08 -3.74 13.68
N TYR A 150 -11.80 -4.71 14.57
CA TYR A 150 -10.67 -5.61 14.47
C TYR A 150 -11.18 -7.03 14.20
N ILE A 151 -10.89 -7.55 13.00
CA ILE A 151 -11.32 -8.88 12.54
C ILE A 151 -10.10 -9.81 12.55
N PRO A 152 -10.05 -10.80 13.45
CA PRO A 152 -9.00 -11.81 13.42
C PRO A 152 -9.16 -12.71 12.18
N MET A 153 -8.28 -13.69 12.01
CA MET A 153 -8.43 -14.71 10.96
C MET A 153 -9.74 -15.48 11.13
N LEU A 154 -10.70 -15.24 10.23
CA LEU A 154 -12.05 -15.81 10.25
C LEU A 154 -12.45 -16.35 8.88
N LYS A 155 -13.45 -17.24 8.86
CA LYS A 155 -14.13 -17.65 7.65
C LYS A 155 -15.21 -16.60 7.30
N LEU A 156 -15.04 -15.91 6.16
CA LEU A 156 -16.01 -14.96 5.59
C LEU A 156 -17.16 -15.68 4.90
N ALA A 157 -16.85 -16.76 4.16
CA ALA A 157 -17.84 -17.60 3.55
C ALA A 157 -17.51 -19.08 3.80
N ASP A 158 -18.54 -19.88 4.07
CA ASP A 158 -18.46 -21.33 4.18
C ASP A 158 -19.24 -21.98 3.03
N ARG A 159 -18.51 -22.59 2.08
CA ARG A 159 -19.10 -23.23 0.88
C ARG A 159 -20.08 -22.32 0.13
N GLY A 160 -19.70 -21.09 -0.09
CA GLY A 160 -20.49 -20.07 -0.79
C GLY A 160 -21.53 -19.35 0.07
N VAL A 161 -21.70 -19.71 1.35
CA VAL A 161 -22.64 -19.04 2.26
C VAL A 161 -21.89 -18.01 3.10
N MET A 162 -22.22 -16.73 2.90
CA MET A 162 -21.60 -15.62 3.63
C MET A 162 -21.89 -15.65 5.13
N ASN A 163 -20.93 -15.26 5.94
CA ASN A 163 -21.06 -15.12 7.39
C ASN A 163 -21.83 -13.85 7.76
N GLU A 164 -23.17 -13.97 7.81
CA GLU A 164 -24.08 -12.85 8.10
C GLU A 164 -23.82 -12.21 9.46
N THR A 165 -23.33 -12.95 10.45
CA THR A 165 -22.99 -12.40 11.76
C THR A 165 -21.82 -11.42 11.62
N LEU A 166 -20.79 -11.77 10.87
CA LEU A 166 -19.65 -10.87 10.61
C LEU A 166 -20.07 -9.64 9.81
N LEU A 167 -20.89 -9.82 8.76
CA LEU A 167 -21.41 -8.70 7.95
C LEU A 167 -22.27 -7.76 8.79
N ALA A 168 -23.12 -8.29 9.68
CA ALA A 168 -23.90 -7.47 10.62
C ALA A 168 -23.00 -6.68 11.58
N MET A 169 -21.90 -7.26 12.05
CA MET A 169 -20.91 -6.54 12.86
C MET A 169 -20.23 -5.42 12.07
N ILE A 170 -19.83 -5.65 10.82
CA ILE A 170 -19.24 -4.61 9.95
C ILE A 170 -20.23 -3.47 9.76
N ARG A 171 -21.49 -3.75 9.36
CA ARG A 171 -22.53 -2.74 9.19
C ARG A 171 -22.75 -1.90 10.44
N GLN A 172 -22.77 -2.52 11.62
CA GLN A 172 -23.06 -1.82 12.89
C GLN A 172 -21.89 -0.96 13.38
N ASN A 173 -20.65 -1.31 13.02
CA ASN A 173 -19.45 -0.61 13.48
C ASN A 173 -18.98 0.51 12.55
N THR A 174 -19.51 0.60 11.33
CA THR A 174 -19.10 1.59 10.33
C THR A 174 -20.13 2.69 10.16
N ARG A 175 -19.70 3.90 9.77
CA ARG A 175 -20.56 5.06 9.49
C ARG A 175 -21.14 5.01 8.08
N GLN A 176 -20.46 4.26 7.18
CA GLN A 176 -20.82 4.05 5.78
C GLN A 176 -21.05 2.55 5.50
N PRO A 177 -22.07 1.93 6.12
CA PRO A 177 -22.25 0.47 6.12
C PRO A 177 -22.47 -0.13 4.73
N VAL A 178 -23.13 0.60 3.82
CA VAL A 178 -23.40 0.12 2.45
C VAL A 178 -22.10 0.01 1.65
N GLU A 179 -21.22 1.00 1.78
CA GLU A 179 -19.92 1.01 1.09
C GLU A 179 -18.98 -0.03 1.67
N SER A 180 -18.86 -0.08 3.00
CA SER A 180 -17.97 -1.04 3.67
C SER A 180 -18.36 -2.49 3.41
N GLU A 181 -19.66 -2.83 3.48
CA GLU A 181 -20.14 -4.17 3.15
C GLU A 181 -20.02 -4.48 1.67
N GLY A 182 -20.35 -3.50 0.79
CA GLY A 182 -20.21 -3.63 -0.66
C GLY A 182 -18.77 -3.92 -1.08
N ASP A 183 -17.79 -3.27 -0.48
CA ASP A 183 -16.36 -3.53 -0.74
C ASP A 183 -15.95 -4.93 -0.27
N VAL A 184 -16.48 -5.44 0.85
CA VAL A 184 -16.24 -6.83 1.30
C VAL A 184 -16.77 -7.84 0.27
N TYR A 185 -17.98 -7.64 -0.27
CA TYR A 185 -18.51 -8.48 -1.35
C TYR A 185 -17.65 -8.39 -2.62
N SER A 186 -17.17 -7.19 -2.97
CA SER A 186 -16.33 -6.97 -4.15
C SER A 186 -14.98 -7.69 -4.04
N LEU A 187 -14.39 -7.70 -2.84
CA LEU A 187 -13.16 -8.45 -2.53
C LEU A 187 -13.37 -9.97 -2.68
N ALA A 188 -14.48 -10.52 -2.19
CA ALA A 188 -14.79 -11.93 -2.36
C ALA A 188 -15.03 -12.28 -3.85
N ALA A 189 -15.86 -11.48 -4.52
CA ALA A 189 -16.22 -11.72 -5.93
C ALA A 189 -15.02 -11.64 -6.88
N CYS A 190 -14.05 -10.75 -6.64
CA CYS A 190 -12.87 -10.67 -7.50
C CYS A 190 -11.99 -11.94 -7.40
N ASN A 191 -11.88 -12.53 -6.21
CA ASN A 191 -11.19 -13.81 -6.03
C ASN A 191 -11.90 -14.95 -6.78
N ASP A 192 -13.23 -14.97 -6.75
CA ASP A 192 -14.02 -15.97 -7.50
C ASP A 192 -13.76 -15.86 -9.01
N ILE A 193 -13.71 -14.66 -9.57
CA ILE A 193 -13.33 -14.44 -10.97
C ILE A 193 -11.90 -14.92 -11.23
N GLY A 194 -10.95 -14.63 -10.34
CA GLY A 194 -9.59 -15.16 -10.42
C GLY A 194 -9.58 -16.69 -10.49
N CYS A 195 -10.36 -17.37 -9.65
CA CYS A 195 -10.50 -18.82 -9.65
C CYS A 195 -11.05 -19.35 -10.98
N VAL A 196 -12.13 -18.75 -11.51
CA VAL A 196 -12.73 -19.14 -12.80
C VAL A 196 -11.69 -19.01 -13.92
N ARG A 197 -10.99 -17.87 -14.01
CA ARG A 197 -9.98 -17.60 -15.04
C ARG A 197 -8.78 -18.53 -14.94
N LEU A 198 -8.38 -18.91 -13.73
CA LEU A 198 -7.30 -19.87 -13.51
C LEU A 198 -7.70 -21.27 -14.02
N VAL A 199 -8.92 -21.74 -13.72
CA VAL A 199 -9.42 -23.03 -14.20
C VAL A 199 -9.48 -23.03 -15.73
N GLU A 200 -10.00 -21.98 -16.37
CA GLU A 200 -9.99 -21.82 -17.83
C GLU A 200 -8.56 -21.88 -18.40
N MET A 201 -7.59 -21.21 -17.76
CA MET A 201 -6.18 -21.27 -18.16
C MET A 201 -5.61 -22.68 -18.00
N MET A 202 -5.92 -23.38 -16.92
CA MET A 202 -5.48 -24.77 -16.72
C MET A 202 -6.04 -25.71 -17.78
N ASP A 203 -7.29 -25.50 -18.19
CA ASP A 203 -7.92 -26.27 -19.28
C ASP A 203 -7.28 -25.94 -20.65
N GLU A 204 -7.02 -24.66 -20.93
CA GLU A 204 -6.36 -24.19 -22.17
C GLU A 204 -4.97 -24.82 -22.35
N PHE A 205 -4.21 -24.96 -21.27
CA PHE A 205 -2.85 -25.49 -21.31
C PHE A 205 -2.72 -26.96 -20.90
N ASP A 206 -3.83 -27.67 -20.66
CA ASP A 206 -3.85 -29.07 -20.21
C ASP A 206 -2.95 -29.29 -18.98
N LEU A 207 -3.21 -28.51 -17.91
CA LEU A 207 -2.44 -28.54 -16.66
C LEU A 207 -3.19 -29.31 -15.58
N ASP A 208 -2.55 -30.29 -14.97
CA ASP A 208 -3.08 -31.03 -13.81
C ASP A 208 -2.75 -30.33 -12.47
N SER A 209 -1.69 -29.52 -12.42
CA SER A 209 -1.28 -28.71 -11.26
C SER A 209 -0.52 -27.46 -11.72
N LEU A 210 -0.33 -26.52 -10.80
CA LEU A 210 0.48 -25.30 -11.02
C LEU A 210 1.94 -25.44 -10.52
N ASP A 211 2.30 -26.55 -9.87
CA ASP A 211 3.59 -26.67 -9.17
C ASP A 211 4.78 -26.42 -10.10
N ALA A 212 4.82 -27.10 -11.26
CA ALA A 212 5.92 -26.94 -12.21
C ALA A 212 6.01 -25.54 -12.81
N LEU A 213 4.86 -24.86 -13.01
CA LEU A 213 4.83 -23.47 -13.45
C LEU A 213 5.30 -22.54 -12.34
N GLY A 214 4.83 -22.74 -11.10
CA GLY A 214 5.22 -21.97 -9.93
C GLY A 214 6.74 -22.06 -9.64
N ASP A 215 7.30 -23.27 -9.71
CA ASP A 215 8.75 -23.49 -9.58
C ASP A 215 9.51 -22.74 -10.67
N TYR A 216 9.10 -22.87 -11.93
CA TYR A 216 9.72 -22.14 -13.05
C TYR A 216 9.68 -20.62 -12.83
N ILE A 217 8.56 -20.06 -12.40
CA ILE A 217 8.37 -18.63 -12.14
C ILE A 217 9.33 -18.18 -11.02
N CYS A 218 9.33 -18.88 -9.90
CA CYS A 218 10.13 -18.50 -8.74
C CYS A 218 11.63 -18.64 -9.03
N ASP A 219 12.07 -19.79 -9.56
CA ASP A 219 13.49 -20.06 -9.82
C ASP A 219 14.07 -19.10 -10.88
N THR A 220 13.28 -18.82 -11.95
CA THR A 220 13.73 -17.90 -13.01
C THR A 220 13.86 -16.48 -12.47
N SER A 221 12.88 -16.03 -11.66
CA SER A 221 12.88 -14.69 -11.07
C SER A 221 13.98 -14.53 -10.03
N GLU A 222 14.15 -15.49 -9.13
CA GLU A 222 15.21 -15.48 -8.12
C GLU A 222 16.57 -15.41 -8.76
N LYS A 223 16.85 -16.30 -9.73
CA LYS A 223 18.12 -16.30 -10.46
C LYS A 223 18.39 -14.96 -11.11
N ALA A 224 17.40 -14.37 -11.78
CA ALA A 224 17.58 -13.11 -12.50
C ALA A 224 17.84 -11.93 -11.54
N VAL A 225 17.18 -11.88 -10.38
CA VAL A 225 17.45 -10.83 -9.36
C VAL A 225 18.83 -11.04 -8.74
N ARG A 226 19.21 -12.27 -8.39
CA ARG A 226 20.57 -12.59 -7.89
C ARG A 226 21.66 -12.20 -8.89
N ASP A 227 21.48 -12.52 -10.18
CA ASP A 227 22.40 -12.14 -11.26
C ASP A 227 22.51 -10.59 -11.37
N ASN A 228 21.49 -9.84 -11.06
CA ASN A 228 21.51 -8.36 -11.05
C ASN A 228 22.19 -7.79 -9.79
N ILE A 229 21.95 -8.39 -8.61
CA ILE A 229 22.61 -8.00 -7.36
C ILE A 229 24.12 -8.26 -7.47
N GLY A 230 24.52 -9.40 -8.03
CA GLY A 230 25.94 -9.77 -8.22
C GLY A 230 26.73 -8.81 -9.13
N LYS A 231 26.08 -7.87 -9.80
CA LYS A 231 26.73 -6.79 -10.58
C LYS A 231 27.04 -5.55 -9.72
N LEU A 232 26.51 -5.49 -8.51
CA LEU A 232 26.76 -4.39 -7.57
C LEU A 232 28.00 -4.68 -6.73
N PRO A 233 28.73 -3.65 -6.28
CA PRO A 233 29.86 -3.85 -5.40
C PRO A 233 29.42 -4.38 -4.02
N ASN A 234 30.11 -5.40 -3.52
CA ASN A 234 29.95 -5.86 -2.14
C ASN A 234 30.31 -4.73 -1.17
N GLY A 235 29.60 -4.64 -0.07
CA GLY A 235 29.90 -3.62 0.95
C GLY A 235 28.73 -3.36 1.89
N GLU A 236 28.98 -2.51 2.87
CA GLU A 236 28.01 -1.99 3.83
C GLU A 236 27.77 -0.52 3.56
N TYR A 237 26.51 -0.12 3.38
CA TYR A 237 26.07 1.21 3.01
C TYR A 237 25.04 1.74 3.98
N LYS A 238 25.27 2.92 4.57
CA LYS A 238 24.41 3.48 5.62
C LYS A 238 23.70 4.74 5.15
N ASN A 239 22.47 4.88 5.59
CA ASN A 239 21.70 6.10 5.39
C ASN A 239 20.82 6.37 6.60
N THR A 240 20.65 7.66 6.93
CA THR A 240 19.69 8.13 7.92
C THR A 240 18.79 9.16 7.25
N MET A 241 17.47 9.01 7.45
CA MET A 241 16.47 9.98 7.04
C MET A 241 15.71 10.43 8.27
N THR A 242 15.75 11.74 8.54
CA THR A 242 14.91 12.38 9.55
C THR A 242 13.61 12.82 8.90
N ILE A 243 12.49 12.54 9.55
CA ILE A 243 11.13 12.88 9.09
C ILE A 243 10.32 13.50 10.21
N ASP A 244 9.16 14.07 9.86
CA ASP A 244 8.25 14.67 10.84
C ASP A 244 7.64 13.58 11.72
N GLY A 245 7.71 13.75 13.03
CA GLY A 245 7.02 12.85 13.98
C GLY A 245 5.68 13.42 14.43
N VAL A 246 5.16 12.86 15.51
CA VAL A 246 4.07 13.46 16.29
C VAL A 246 4.66 14.02 17.58
N GLY A 247 5.07 15.28 17.51
CA GLY A 247 5.85 15.96 18.54
C GLY A 247 7.34 15.97 18.19
N ASP A 248 8.07 14.90 18.47
CA ASP A 248 9.51 14.80 18.17
C ASP A 248 9.77 14.23 16.78
N PRO A 249 10.86 14.68 16.09
CA PRO A 249 11.31 14.08 14.84
C PRO A 249 11.64 12.59 14.97
N ILE A 250 11.56 11.87 13.84
CA ILE A 250 11.85 10.46 13.76
C ILE A 250 13.05 10.24 12.84
N ASP A 251 14.02 9.49 13.31
CA ASP A 251 15.15 9.02 12.50
C ASP A 251 14.91 7.59 12.03
N LEU A 252 14.91 7.41 10.72
CA LEU A 252 14.91 6.12 10.04
C LEU A 252 16.35 5.81 9.65
N VAL A 253 16.96 4.86 10.35
CA VAL A 253 18.36 4.45 10.13
C VAL A 253 18.38 3.13 9.41
N ALA A 254 19.14 3.04 8.30
CA ALA A 254 19.29 1.79 7.55
C ALA A 254 20.75 1.47 7.31
N THR A 255 21.13 0.23 7.56
CA THR A 255 22.38 -0.38 7.12
C THR A 255 22.04 -1.44 6.06
N LEU A 256 22.41 -1.17 4.81
CA LEU A 256 22.24 -2.08 3.69
C LEU A 256 23.56 -2.78 3.40
N THR A 257 23.56 -4.10 3.39
CA THR A 257 24.73 -4.92 3.06
C THR A 257 24.49 -5.68 1.76
N ILE A 258 25.39 -5.54 0.81
CA ILE A 258 25.46 -6.36 -0.41
C ILE A 258 26.55 -7.39 -0.22
N HIS A 259 26.18 -8.66 -0.28
CA HIS A 259 27.12 -9.78 -0.21
C HIS A 259 26.79 -10.77 -1.33
N ASP A 260 27.68 -10.83 -2.32
CA ASP A 260 27.57 -11.64 -3.53
C ASP A 260 26.24 -11.37 -4.30
N ASP A 261 25.25 -12.22 -4.13
CA ASP A 261 23.96 -12.16 -4.84
C ASP A 261 22.76 -11.86 -3.92
N LYS A 262 23.04 -11.32 -2.71
CA LYS A 262 22.06 -11.08 -1.66
C LYS A 262 22.13 -9.65 -1.12
N ILE A 263 21.00 -9.09 -0.75
CA ILE A 263 20.90 -7.81 -0.05
C ILE A 263 20.22 -8.03 1.31
N THR A 264 20.85 -7.53 2.37
CA THR A 264 20.23 -7.41 3.69
C THR A 264 20.07 -5.94 4.04
N VAL A 265 18.95 -5.57 4.69
CA VAL A 265 18.73 -4.24 5.23
C VAL A 265 18.34 -4.36 6.70
N ASP A 266 19.18 -3.79 7.54
CA ASP A 266 18.93 -3.72 8.98
C ASP A 266 18.62 -2.28 9.39
N TYR A 267 17.54 -2.12 10.13
CA TYR A 267 17.05 -0.83 10.64
C TYR A 267 17.46 -0.57 12.10
N ASP A 268 18.51 -1.22 12.60
CA ASP A 268 19.04 -0.92 13.94
C ASP A 268 19.44 0.55 14.04
N GLY A 269 19.12 1.18 15.18
CA GLY A 269 19.32 2.62 15.42
C GLY A 269 18.13 3.49 14.99
N THR A 270 17.08 2.94 14.37
CA THR A 270 15.82 3.67 14.08
C THR A 270 15.11 4.05 15.38
N SER A 271 14.44 5.19 15.39
CA SER A 271 13.68 5.73 16.53
C SER A 271 12.71 4.72 17.14
N PRO A 272 12.46 4.79 18.45
CA PRO A 272 11.47 3.96 19.13
C PRO A 272 10.07 4.16 18.56
N LYS A 273 9.16 3.22 18.86
CA LYS A 273 7.74 3.34 18.50
C LYS A 273 7.12 4.63 19.06
N SER A 274 6.25 5.24 18.26
CA SER A 274 5.45 6.40 18.65
C SER A 274 4.31 6.01 19.59
N PRO A 275 3.89 6.87 20.53
CA PRO A 275 2.66 6.68 21.28
C PRO A 275 1.40 6.97 20.44
N LYS A 276 1.53 7.32 19.18
CA LYS A 276 0.50 7.73 18.24
C LYS A 276 0.46 6.85 17.00
N GLY A 277 -0.64 6.88 16.25
CA GLY A 277 -1.01 5.96 15.19
C GLY A 277 -0.18 6.01 13.90
N ILE A 278 1.14 6.18 14.00
CA ILE A 278 2.07 6.22 12.86
C ILE A 278 3.07 5.05 12.83
N ASN A 279 2.92 4.08 13.74
CA ASN A 279 3.82 2.94 13.83
C ASN A 279 3.62 1.95 12.66
N VAL A 280 4.64 1.18 12.39
CA VAL A 280 4.69 0.25 11.26
C VAL A 280 4.94 -1.18 11.75
N PRO A 281 4.04 -2.15 11.46
CA PRO A 281 4.31 -3.56 11.65
C PRO A 281 5.39 -4.05 10.67
N MET A 282 6.16 -5.07 11.09
CA MET A 282 7.32 -5.58 10.33
C MET A 282 6.98 -6.03 8.90
N ALA A 283 5.81 -6.63 8.68
CA ALA A 283 5.38 -7.05 7.34
C ALA A 283 5.31 -5.87 6.35
N TYR A 284 4.81 -4.72 6.80
CA TYR A 284 4.72 -3.51 5.96
C TYR A 284 6.09 -2.84 5.75
N THR A 285 6.96 -2.85 6.77
CA THR A 285 8.36 -2.43 6.67
C THR A 285 9.08 -3.25 5.60
N THR A 286 8.96 -4.58 5.66
CA THR A 286 9.53 -5.49 4.67
C THR A 286 8.99 -5.19 3.27
N ALA A 287 7.67 -5.01 3.14
CA ALA A 287 7.01 -4.78 1.85
C ALA A 287 7.57 -3.55 1.12
N TYR A 288 7.65 -2.40 1.77
CA TYR A 288 8.13 -1.18 1.13
C TYR A 288 9.65 -1.15 0.95
N THR A 289 10.41 -1.77 1.86
CA THR A 289 11.86 -1.91 1.67
C THR A 289 12.16 -2.78 0.45
N CYS A 290 11.53 -3.95 0.33
CA CYS A 290 11.66 -4.83 -0.84
C CYS A 290 11.24 -4.13 -2.13
N PHE A 291 10.16 -3.34 -2.10
CA PHE A 291 9.75 -2.55 -3.26
C PHE A 291 10.85 -1.57 -3.70
N GLY A 292 11.43 -0.80 -2.76
CA GLY A 292 12.53 0.10 -3.07
C GLY A 292 13.73 -0.63 -3.68
N LEU A 293 14.13 -1.75 -3.11
CA LEU A 293 15.22 -2.58 -3.65
C LEU A 293 14.88 -3.08 -5.07
N SER A 294 13.67 -3.60 -5.26
CA SER A 294 13.19 -4.12 -6.54
C SER A 294 13.21 -3.06 -7.65
N CYS A 295 12.88 -1.80 -7.36
CA CYS A 295 12.97 -0.69 -8.32
C CYS A 295 14.38 -0.54 -8.94
N ILE A 296 15.42 -0.94 -8.22
CA ILE A 296 16.82 -0.79 -8.66
C ILE A 296 17.41 -2.08 -9.22
N VAL A 297 17.10 -3.23 -8.61
CA VAL A 297 17.76 -4.49 -8.96
C VAL A 297 16.88 -5.49 -9.70
N SER A 298 15.55 -5.41 -9.61
CA SER A 298 14.68 -6.36 -10.29
C SER A 298 14.41 -5.97 -11.76
N GLY A 299 14.42 -4.67 -12.11
CA GLY A 299 14.18 -4.22 -13.47
C GLY A 299 12.79 -4.64 -13.98
N ASP A 300 12.76 -5.36 -15.11
CA ASP A 300 11.51 -5.85 -15.73
C ASP A 300 11.05 -7.21 -15.21
N ILE A 301 11.66 -7.73 -14.13
CA ILE A 301 11.28 -9.02 -13.55
C ILE A 301 9.96 -8.84 -12.77
N PRO A 302 8.87 -9.56 -13.13
CA PRO A 302 7.62 -9.47 -12.41
C PRO A 302 7.77 -9.87 -10.94
N ASN A 303 7.09 -9.16 -10.05
CA ASN A 303 7.13 -9.42 -8.61
C ASN A 303 6.45 -10.76 -8.28
N ASN A 304 7.16 -11.61 -7.56
CA ASN A 304 6.71 -12.92 -7.08
C ASN A 304 7.62 -13.39 -5.93
N ALA A 305 7.34 -14.55 -5.35
CA ALA A 305 8.11 -15.08 -4.24
C ALA A 305 9.61 -15.24 -4.56
N GLY A 306 9.95 -15.65 -5.79
CA GLY A 306 11.35 -15.79 -6.22
C GLY A 306 12.07 -14.45 -6.36
N SER A 307 11.42 -13.43 -6.92
CA SER A 307 12.03 -12.11 -7.08
C SER A 307 12.34 -11.42 -5.74
N LEU A 308 11.63 -11.79 -4.67
CA LEU A 308 11.81 -11.27 -3.31
C LEU A 308 12.79 -12.08 -2.48
N ALA A 309 13.07 -13.34 -2.84
CA ALA A 309 13.89 -14.27 -2.07
C ALA A 309 15.32 -13.77 -1.76
N PRO A 310 16.01 -12.98 -2.63
CA PRO A 310 17.33 -12.45 -2.34
C PRO A 310 17.39 -11.33 -1.30
N PHE A 311 16.25 -10.85 -0.77
CA PHE A 311 16.19 -9.76 0.19
C PHE A 311 15.90 -10.26 1.60
N GLU A 312 16.69 -9.80 2.57
CA GLU A 312 16.43 -9.98 4.00
C GLU A 312 16.30 -8.63 4.69
N ILE A 313 15.17 -8.43 5.40
CA ILE A 313 14.88 -7.17 6.08
C ILE A 313 14.71 -7.43 7.57
N SER A 314 15.35 -6.61 8.40
CA SER A 314 15.23 -6.66 9.86
C SER A 314 15.06 -5.28 10.46
N ALA A 315 14.33 -5.22 11.58
CA ALA A 315 14.23 -4.06 12.45
C ALA A 315 14.07 -4.53 13.89
N PRO A 316 14.75 -3.93 14.88
CA PRO A 316 14.57 -4.30 16.29
C PRO A 316 13.13 -4.11 16.74
N GLU A 317 12.61 -5.07 17.51
CA GLU A 317 11.27 -4.96 18.08
C GLU A 317 11.16 -3.75 19.03
N GLY A 318 10.07 -3.04 18.96
CA GLY A 318 9.82 -1.82 19.73
C GLY A 318 10.32 -0.54 19.06
N THR A 319 10.94 -0.62 17.88
CA THR A 319 11.17 0.54 17.02
C THR A 319 9.89 0.89 16.26
N ILE A 320 9.86 2.09 15.66
CA ILE A 320 8.72 2.54 14.86
C ILE A 320 8.49 1.68 13.61
N LEU A 321 9.51 0.97 13.13
CA LEU A 321 9.47 0.07 11.96
C LEU A 321 9.17 -1.39 12.31
N ASN A 322 9.11 -1.75 13.58
CA ASN A 322 8.73 -3.07 14.07
C ASN A 322 7.96 -2.92 15.40
N ALA A 323 6.85 -2.23 15.32
CA ALA A 323 6.01 -1.95 16.49
C ALA A 323 5.17 -3.20 16.85
N PRO A 324 5.32 -3.71 18.08
CA PRO A 324 4.54 -4.87 18.53
C PRO A 324 3.09 -4.49 18.85
N TYR A 325 2.20 -5.48 18.81
CA TYR A 325 0.84 -5.36 19.33
C TYR A 325 0.88 -4.91 20.83
N PRO A 326 -0.01 -4.03 21.27
CA PRO A 326 -1.13 -3.38 20.56
C PRO A 326 -0.82 -1.93 20.09
N ALA A 327 0.36 -1.68 19.54
CA ALA A 327 0.71 -0.33 19.07
C ALA A 327 -0.32 0.24 18.07
N PRO A 328 -0.62 1.54 18.12
CA PRO A 328 -1.48 2.18 17.13
C PRO A 328 -0.76 2.32 15.78
N VAL A 329 -1.42 1.93 14.68
CA VAL A 329 -0.79 1.76 13.35
C VAL A 329 -1.60 2.35 12.19
N CYS A 330 -2.69 3.04 12.47
CA CYS A 330 -3.66 3.49 11.46
C CYS A 330 -3.00 4.25 10.29
N SER A 331 -2.07 5.16 10.58
CA SER A 331 -1.35 5.95 9.58
C SER A 331 0.06 5.41 9.27
N ARG A 332 0.26 4.08 9.29
CA ARG A 332 1.55 3.43 9.00
C ARG A 332 2.19 3.85 7.68
N HIS A 333 1.35 4.26 6.72
CA HIS A 333 1.79 4.67 5.38
C HIS A 333 2.70 5.90 5.42
N VAL A 334 2.50 6.81 6.38
CA VAL A 334 3.32 8.02 6.56
C VAL A 334 4.80 7.69 6.71
N ILE A 335 5.11 6.61 7.43
CA ILE A 335 6.48 6.13 7.65
C ILE A 335 6.88 5.11 6.59
N GLY A 336 6.04 4.12 6.33
CA GLY A 336 6.37 3.00 5.44
C GLY A 336 6.70 3.45 4.02
N GLN A 337 6.01 4.46 3.49
CA GLN A 337 6.28 5.00 2.17
C GLN A 337 7.59 5.80 2.05
N MET A 338 8.28 6.07 3.16
CA MET A 338 9.62 6.65 3.15
C MET A 338 10.72 5.59 2.91
N LEU A 339 10.45 4.31 3.19
CA LEU A 339 11.46 3.24 3.18
C LEU A 339 12.13 2.99 1.83
N PRO A 340 11.45 3.11 0.67
CA PRO A 340 12.14 3.12 -0.62
C PRO A 340 13.24 4.17 -0.71
N ASP A 341 12.95 5.41 -0.31
CA ASP A 341 13.93 6.50 -0.35
C ASP A 341 15.05 6.35 0.69
N VAL A 342 14.75 5.75 1.85
CA VAL A 342 15.76 5.37 2.85
C VAL A 342 16.73 4.34 2.25
N SER A 343 16.20 3.28 1.60
CA SER A 343 16.98 2.26 0.92
C SER A 343 17.78 2.82 -0.27
N PHE A 344 17.19 3.78 -1.00
CA PHE A 344 17.88 4.51 -2.08
C PHE A 344 19.09 5.29 -1.55
N GLY A 345 19.00 5.85 -0.33
CA GLY A 345 20.14 6.52 0.29
C GLY A 345 21.35 5.61 0.52
N CYS A 346 21.11 4.33 0.80
CA CYS A 346 22.13 3.30 0.86
C CYS A 346 22.61 2.91 -0.56
N LEU A 347 21.68 2.52 -1.43
CA LEU A 347 21.98 2.03 -2.79
C LEU A 347 22.68 3.07 -3.66
N ALA A 348 22.44 4.37 -3.46
CA ALA A 348 23.11 5.43 -4.22
C ALA A 348 24.63 5.46 -4.01
N GLN A 349 25.14 4.89 -2.92
CA GLN A 349 26.57 4.74 -2.66
C GLN A 349 27.19 3.58 -3.46
N ALA A 350 26.39 2.54 -3.75
CA ALA A 350 26.80 1.38 -4.55
C ALA A 350 26.53 1.57 -6.07
N ALA A 351 25.47 2.27 -6.42
CA ALA A 351 24.98 2.44 -7.80
C ALA A 351 24.45 3.88 -8.04
N PRO A 352 25.31 4.91 -7.98
CA PRO A 352 24.89 6.32 -8.04
C PRO A 352 24.17 6.66 -9.36
N ASP A 353 24.50 5.99 -10.45
CA ASP A 353 23.93 6.24 -11.78
C ASP A 353 22.56 5.56 -11.99
N ARG A 354 22.04 4.83 -11.00
CA ARG A 354 20.77 4.09 -11.08
C ARG A 354 19.71 4.59 -10.12
N VAL A 355 20.09 5.32 -9.07
CA VAL A 355 19.24 5.64 -7.92
C VAL A 355 18.77 7.09 -7.98
N PRO A 356 17.45 7.37 -7.88
CA PRO A 356 16.93 8.73 -7.87
C PRO A 356 17.22 9.44 -6.54
N ALA A 357 17.10 10.77 -6.52
CA ALA A 357 17.05 11.57 -5.29
C ALA A 357 15.75 11.28 -4.52
N GLU A 358 15.66 11.79 -3.27
CA GLU A 358 14.44 11.67 -2.48
C GLU A 358 13.28 12.42 -3.11
N GLY A 359 12.08 11.86 -3.00
CA GLY A 359 10.82 12.49 -3.38
C GLY A 359 9.97 12.88 -2.16
N ALA A 360 8.76 13.31 -2.42
CA ALA A 360 7.75 13.51 -1.38
C ALA A 360 7.47 12.20 -0.63
N SER A 361 7.55 11.06 -1.30
CA SER A 361 7.37 9.67 -0.83
C SER A 361 6.00 9.43 -0.21
N CYS A 362 5.71 10.00 0.96
CA CYS A 362 4.41 9.89 1.61
C CYS A 362 3.33 10.63 0.78
N LEU A 363 2.30 9.91 0.36
CA LEU A 363 1.09 10.55 -0.14
C LEU A 363 0.36 11.28 0.99
N TRP A 364 -0.38 12.33 0.64
CA TRP A 364 -1.23 13.03 1.60
C TRP A 364 -2.68 12.58 1.42
N ASN A 365 -3.14 11.77 2.33
CA ASN A 365 -4.55 11.40 2.47
C ASN A 365 -5.28 12.55 3.17
N ILE A 366 -6.03 13.35 2.41
CA ILE A 366 -6.86 14.41 2.98
C ILE A 366 -8.17 13.76 3.43
N THR A 367 -8.13 13.17 4.62
CA THR A 367 -9.30 12.52 5.21
C THR A 367 -10.15 13.55 5.91
N MET A 368 -11.40 13.68 5.46
CA MET A 368 -12.39 14.64 5.96
C MET A 368 -13.62 13.92 6.47
N ARG A 369 -14.18 14.42 7.55
CA ARG A 369 -15.42 13.91 8.15
C ARG A 369 -16.33 15.06 8.57
N GLY A 370 -17.63 14.95 8.27
CA GLY A 370 -18.58 16.01 8.64
C GLY A 370 -20.02 15.62 8.34
N ALA A 371 -20.93 16.56 8.55
CA ALA A 371 -22.35 16.38 8.23
C ALA A 371 -22.61 16.45 6.71
N THR A 372 -23.52 15.64 6.22
CA THR A 372 -23.94 15.67 4.79
C THR A 372 -24.91 16.79 4.48
N ASP A 373 -25.61 17.33 5.49
CA ASP A 373 -26.58 18.42 5.37
C ASP A 373 -26.48 19.34 6.59
N ARG A 374 -26.54 20.65 6.37
CA ARG A 374 -26.52 21.69 7.41
C ARG A 374 -27.68 21.59 8.39
N ALA A 375 -28.83 21.06 7.95
CA ALA A 375 -30.02 20.88 8.76
C ALA A 375 -30.09 19.54 9.49
N ALA A 376 -29.22 18.60 9.17
CA ALA A 376 -29.21 17.28 9.78
C ALA A 376 -28.50 17.35 11.14
N ASN A 377 -29.28 17.40 12.22
CA ASN A 377 -28.78 17.10 13.54
C ASN A 377 -28.22 15.65 13.53
N ASP A 378 -26.90 15.50 13.38
CA ASP A 378 -26.05 14.30 13.58
C ASP A 378 -26.44 12.98 12.89
N SER A 379 -27.43 12.94 11.99
CA SER A 379 -27.95 11.65 11.50
C SER A 379 -27.32 11.13 10.22
N LYS A 380 -26.59 11.96 9.45
CA LYS A 380 -25.85 11.51 8.26
C LYS A 380 -24.48 12.19 8.21
N LEU A 381 -23.45 11.40 8.41
CA LEU A 381 -22.06 11.83 8.30
C LEU A 381 -21.47 11.33 6.99
N PHE A 382 -20.62 12.14 6.36
CA PHE A 382 -19.71 11.67 5.33
C PHE A 382 -18.32 11.40 5.94
N THR A 383 -17.63 10.45 5.41
CA THR A 383 -16.17 10.27 5.55
C THR A 383 -15.61 10.08 4.16
N ILE A 384 -14.62 10.90 3.79
CA ILE A 384 -13.99 10.83 2.47
C ILE A 384 -12.48 11.00 2.62
N THR A 385 -11.74 10.32 1.77
CA THR A 385 -10.29 10.51 1.63
C THR A 385 -9.98 10.99 0.22
N ALA A 386 -9.60 12.26 0.10
CA ALA A 386 -9.07 12.82 -1.14
C ALA A 386 -7.55 12.63 -1.17
N VAL A 387 -7.08 11.78 -2.09
CA VAL A 387 -5.65 11.49 -2.23
C VAL A 387 -4.96 12.57 -3.03
N THR A 388 -3.83 13.07 -2.52
CA THR A 388 -2.93 13.95 -3.24
C THR A 388 -1.48 13.47 -3.13
N ASN A 389 -0.75 13.61 -4.23
CA ASN A 389 0.62 13.14 -4.34
C ASN A 389 1.59 14.30 -4.56
N GLY A 390 2.78 14.21 -4.00
CA GLY A 390 3.88 15.11 -4.29
C GLY A 390 4.70 14.66 -5.51
N GLY A 391 5.83 15.31 -5.74
CA GLY A 391 6.77 14.96 -6.81
C GLY A 391 7.75 13.88 -6.39
N THR A 392 8.25 13.09 -7.36
CA THR A 392 9.38 12.20 -7.13
C THR A 392 10.70 12.98 -7.17
N GLY A 393 11.75 12.43 -6.58
CA GLY A 393 13.11 12.95 -6.73
C GLY A 393 13.58 12.93 -8.19
N ALA A 394 14.60 13.75 -8.48
CA ALA A 394 15.29 13.73 -9.77
C ALA A 394 15.87 12.33 -10.02
N ARG A 395 15.69 11.84 -11.25
CA ARG A 395 16.27 10.57 -11.69
C ARG A 395 17.69 10.81 -12.24
N PRO A 396 18.55 9.80 -12.33
CA PRO A 396 19.93 9.99 -12.76
C PRO A 396 20.12 10.70 -14.11
N ILE A 397 19.17 10.49 -15.04
CA ILE A 397 19.25 11.00 -16.43
C ILE A 397 18.01 11.81 -16.84
N LYS A 398 17.10 12.10 -15.92
CA LYS A 398 15.82 12.78 -16.20
C LYS A 398 15.33 13.54 -14.97
N ASP A 399 14.46 14.53 -15.21
CA ASP A 399 13.69 15.18 -14.13
C ASP A 399 12.79 14.19 -13.40
N GLY A 400 12.46 14.50 -12.16
CA GLY A 400 11.43 13.82 -11.37
C GLY A 400 10.05 13.93 -12.03
N LEU A 401 9.12 13.07 -11.62
CA LEU A 401 7.72 13.09 -12.06
C LEU A 401 6.90 13.97 -11.11
N SER A 402 6.10 14.87 -11.67
CA SER A 402 5.25 15.78 -10.89
C SER A 402 3.97 15.07 -10.45
N ALA A 403 3.52 15.31 -9.21
CA ALA A 403 2.26 14.82 -8.64
C ALA A 403 2.00 13.32 -8.95
N THR A 404 2.97 12.49 -8.67
CA THR A 404 2.96 11.08 -9.08
C THR A 404 2.68 10.13 -7.92
N ALA A 405 1.92 9.08 -8.17
CA ALA A 405 1.56 8.04 -7.20
C ALA A 405 2.73 7.10 -6.88
N TYR A 406 3.86 7.66 -6.50
CA TYR A 406 5.05 6.94 -6.04
C TYR A 406 5.32 7.27 -4.57
N PRO A 407 5.65 6.28 -3.73
CA PRO A 407 5.74 4.83 -3.99
C PRO A 407 4.41 4.08 -3.80
N SER A 408 3.33 4.78 -3.47
CA SER A 408 2.07 4.15 -3.05
C SER A 408 1.34 3.35 -4.13
N GLY A 409 1.44 3.77 -5.39
CA GLY A 409 0.56 3.28 -6.46
C GLY A 409 -0.84 3.90 -6.45
N VAL A 410 -1.21 4.63 -5.38
CA VAL A 410 -2.55 5.20 -5.18
C VAL A 410 -2.70 6.52 -5.93
N ARG A 411 -3.65 6.56 -6.85
CA ARG A 411 -3.91 7.73 -7.70
C ARG A 411 -4.74 8.79 -6.97
N GLY A 412 -4.65 10.02 -7.45
CA GLY A 412 -5.53 11.09 -6.96
C GLY A 412 -6.96 10.94 -7.48
N THR A 413 -7.96 11.04 -6.61
CA THR A 413 -9.37 11.04 -7.02
C THR A 413 -9.68 12.28 -7.86
N PRO A 414 -10.49 12.16 -8.94
CA PRO A 414 -11.03 13.32 -9.65
C PRO A 414 -11.82 14.23 -8.70
N VAL A 415 -11.71 15.55 -8.92
CA VAL A 415 -12.40 16.55 -8.08
C VAL A 415 -13.91 16.33 -8.09
N GLU A 416 -14.46 16.08 -9.28
CA GLU A 416 -15.89 15.87 -9.51
C GLU A 416 -16.45 14.68 -8.71
N ILE A 417 -15.68 13.62 -8.58
CA ILE A 417 -16.07 12.47 -7.77
C ILE A 417 -16.12 12.86 -6.29
N ASN A 418 -15.07 13.55 -5.79
CA ASN A 418 -15.03 13.98 -4.39
C ASN A 418 -16.22 14.90 -4.05
N GLU A 419 -16.53 15.86 -4.92
CA GLU A 419 -17.66 16.80 -4.75
C GLU A 419 -19.04 16.14 -4.88
N THR A 420 -19.12 14.98 -5.56
CA THR A 420 -20.34 14.20 -5.68
C THR A 420 -20.65 13.40 -4.41
N VAL A 421 -19.62 12.87 -3.76
CA VAL A 421 -19.79 11.97 -2.60
C VAL A 421 -19.75 12.70 -1.26
N ALA A 422 -19.22 13.92 -1.21
CA ALA A 422 -19.14 14.72 0.02
C ALA A 422 -19.49 16.19 -0.27
N PRO A 423 -20.10 16.93 0.68
CA PRO A 423 -20.46 18.34 0.49
C PRO A 423 -19.23 19.26 0.67
N ILE A 424 -18.24 19.10 -0.18
CA ILE A 424 -17.01 19.89 -0.24
C ILE A 424 -16.84 20.53 -1.62
N ILE A 425 -16.07 21.59 -1.69
CA ILE A 425 -15.71 22.29 -2.93
C ILE A 425 -14.20 22.38 -3.03
N PHE A 426 -13.66 22.01 -4.19
CA PHE A 426 -12.26 22.23 -4.53
C PHE A 426 -12.14 23.53 -5.35
N HIS A 427 -11.68 24.61 -4.71
CA HIS A 427 -11.40 25.87 -5.41
C HIS A 427 -10.15 25.80 -6.27
N ARG A 428 -9.19 24.89 -5.92
CA ARG A 428 -7.91 24.78 -6.58
C ARG A 428 -7.38 23.36 -6.49
N LYS A 429 -6.86 22.83 -7.59
CA LYS A 429 -6.03 21.61 -7.67
C LYS A 429 -5.09 21.77 -8.85
N GLU A 430 -3.85 22.14 -8.58
CA GLU A 430 -2.86 22.42 -9.62
C GLU A 430 -1.44 22.06 -9.16
N PHE A 431 -0.47 22.04 -10.08
CA PHE A 431 0.94 21.90 -9.71
C PHE A 431 1.42 23.09 -8.90
N ARG A 432 2.23 22.80 -7.87
CA ARG A 432 2.91 23.82 -7.08
C ARG A 432 4.17 24.29 -7.82
N PRO A 433 4.22 25.54 -8.33
CA PRO A 433 5.39 26.07 -9.00
C PRO A 433 6.62 26.01 -8.09
N ASP A 434 7.79 25.71 -8.67
CA ASP A 434 9.11 25.74 -8.04
C ASP A 434 9.29 24.82 -6.81
N SER A 435 8.35 23.89 -6.57
CA SER A 435 8.43 22.96 -5.43
C SER A 435 9.46 21.83 -5.62
N GLY A 436 9.87 21.53 -6.85
CA GLY A 436 10.92 20.54 -7.13
C GLY A 436 12.32 21.11 -6.87
N GLY A 437 13.18 20.36 -6.17
CA GLY A 437 14.57 20.74 -5.91
C GLY A 437 15.35 21.00 -7.19
N ALA A 438 16.13 22.07 -7.22
CA ALA A 438 16.94 22.47 -8.36
C ALA A 438 18.19 21.58 -8.50
N GLY A 439 18.60 21.30 -9.73
CA GLY A 439 19.81 20.52 -10.04
C GLY A 439 20.00 20.37 -11.55
N THR A 440 20.96 19.53 -11.96
CA THR A 440 21.12 19.14 -13.38
C THR A 440 19.84 18.51 -13.91
N HIS A 441 19.19 17.68 -13.08
CA HIS A 441 17.83 17.22 -13.26
C HIS A 441 17.00 17.71 -12.05
N ARG A 442 15.83 18.26 -12.33
CA ARG A 442 14.94 18.85 -11.33
C ARG A 442 14.09 17.77 -10.65
N GLY A 443 13.79 17.92 -9.36
CA GLY A 443 12.72 17.19 -8.69
C GLY A 443 11.35 17.45 -9.32
N GLY A 444 10.44 16.51 -9.21
CA GLY A 444 9.04 16.66 -9.64
C GLY A 444 8.30 17.68 -8.78
N LEU A 445 7.26 18.31 -9.36
CA LEU A 445 6.44 19.29 -8.65
C LEU A 445 5.40 18.60 -7.77
N GLY A 446 5.15 19.17 -6.59
CA GLY A 446 3.99 18.88 -5.76
C GLY A 446 2.72 19.55 -6.27
N GLN A 447 1.70 19.60 -5.43
CA GLN A 447 0.38 20.15 -5.73
C GLN A 447 -0.03 21.24 -4.75
N ILE A 448 -0.94 22.10 -5.20
CA ILE A 448 -1.71 23.04 -4.36
C ILE A 448 -3.16 22.61 -4.42
N LEU A 449 -3.77 22.40 -3.25
CA LEU A 449 -5.22 22.16 -3.14
C LEU A 449 -5.82 23.22 -2.20
N GLU A 450 -7.05 23.65 -2.53
CA GLU A 450 -7.86 24.55 -1.69
C GLU A 450 -9.26 23.96 -1.56
N ILE A 451 -9.68 23.69 -0.32
CA ILE A 451 -10.90 22.93 -0.01
C ILE A 451 -11.75 23.72 0.98
N GLU A 452 -13.07 23.76 0.73
CA GLU A 452 -14.08 24.41 1.56
C GLU A 452 -15.33 23.51 1.71
N SER A 453 -16.12 23.75 2.77
CA SER A 453 -17.46 23.13 2.92
C SER A 453 -18.44 23.73 1.94
N ALA A 454 -19.12 22.89 1.13
CA ALA A 454 -20.15 23.31 0.18
C ALA A 454 -21.47 23.77 0.86
N ILE A 455 -21.71 23.30 2.08
CA ILE A 455 -22.97 23.57 2.82
C ILE A 455 -22.79 24.61 3.94
N GLY A 456 -21.60 25.17 4.09
CA GLY A 456 -21.32 26.16 5.14
C GLY A 456 -21.44 25.57 6.55
N ALA A 457 -21.07 24.30 6.73
CA ALA A 457 -20.91 23.62 8.01
C ALA A 457 -19.44 23.35 8.28
N ASP A 458 -19.07 23.21 9.55
CA ASP A 458 -17.74 22.78 9.94
C ASP A 458 -17.51 21.32 9.50
N PHE A 459 -16.25 20.97 9.22
CA PHE A 459 -15.83 19.58 9.04
C PHE A 459 -14.50 19.31 9.77
N GLU A 460 -14.24 18.05 10.07
CA GLU A 460 -12.98 17.62 10.66
C GLU A 460 -11.99 17.24 9.56
N LEU A 461 -10.74 17.64 9.72
CA LEU A 461 -9.59 17.19 8.97
C LEU A 461 -8.75 16.25 9.85
N LEU A 462 -8.58 15.01 9.44
CA LEU A 462 -7.74 14.01 10.10
C LEU A 462 -6.36 14.05 9.45
N ALA A 463 -5.51 14.95 9.91
CA ALA A 463 -4.20 15.20 9.30
C ALA A 463 -3.18 14.13 9.69
N ALA A 464 -2.46 13.61 8.69
CA ALA A 464 -1.37 12.65 8.84
C ALA A 464 -0.31 12.88 7.74
N TYR A 465 0.28 14.07 7.74
CA TYR A 465 1.17 14.51 6.66
C TYR A 465 2.63 14.56 7.11
N ASP A 466 3.53 14.39 6.16
CA ASP A 466 4.98 14.43 6.37
C ASP A 466 5.64 15.37 5.35
N ARG A 467 6.96 15.55 5.44
CA ARG A 467 7.74 16.47 4.60
C ARG A 467 7.44 17.95 4.85
N ILE A 468 6.94 18.31 6.04
CA ILE A 468 6.63 19.68 6.42
C ILE A 468 7.88 20.36 7.02
N ASP A 469 8.53 19.72 7.99
CA ASP A 469 9.75 20.25 8.63
C ASP A 469 11.02 19.65 7.99
N PHE A 470 10.94 18.44 7.43
CA PHE A 470 12.05 17.73 6.79
C PHE A 470 11.74 17.43 5.31
N PRO A 471 11.95 18.41 4.41
CA PRO A 471 11.67 18.24 2.98
C PRO A 471 12.59 17.20 2.33
N ALA A 472 12.21 16.73 1.13
CA ALA A 472 12.98 15.80 0.34
C ALA A 472 14.37 16.34 0.01
N ARG A 473 15.41 15.54 0.27
CA ARG A 473 16.81 15.95 0.07
C ARG A 473 17.27 15.73 -1.37
N GLY A 474 17.97 16.72 -1.91
CA GLY A 474 18.70 16.57 -3.16
C GLY A 474 19.90 15.63 -3.00
N ARG A 475 20.40 15.08 -4.11
CA ARG A 475 21.61 14.25 -4.16
C ARG A 475 22.69 14.91 -5.03
N ASN A 476 23.95 14.54 -4.79
CA ASN A 476 25.11 14.96 -5.60
C ASN A 476 25.20 16.48 -5.82
N GLY A 477 24.87 17.26 -4.77
CA GLY A 477 24.90 18.72 -4.82
C GLY A 477 23.62 19.37 -5.37
N GLY A 478 22.59 18.61 -5.69
CA GLY A 478 21.25 19.13 -6.00
C GLY A 478 20.59 19.77 -4.78
N GLY A 479 19.71 20.74 -5.00
CA GLY A 479 18.90 21.39 -3.96
C GLY A 479 17.80 20.50 -3.44
N ASN A 480 17.36 20.75 -2.19
CA ASN A 480 16.20 20.08 -1.62
C ASN A 480 14.89 20.53 -2.30
N GLY A 481 13.86 19.71 -2.24
CA GLY A 481 12.51 20.12 -2.57
C GLY A 481 11.98 21.14 -1.55
N GLU A 482 10.90 21.85 -1.93
CA GLU A 482 10.20 22.74 -1.02
C GLU A 482 9.42 21.95 0.05
N ALA A 483 9.44 22.49 1.26
CA ALA A 483 8.69 21.92 2.39
C ALA A 483 7.18 21.96 2.14
N GLY A 484 6.48 20.92 2.55
CA GLY A 484 5.01 20.90 2.58
C GLY A 484 4.44 21.90 3.57
N SER A 485 3.20 22.33 3.39
CA SER A 485 2.56 23.23 4.35
C SER A 485 1.04 23.15 4.33
N LEU A 486 0.44 23.43 5.49
CA LEU A 486 -1.03 23.54 5.65
C LEU A 486 -1.36 24.88 6.27
N SER A 487 -2.37 25.54 5.72
CA SER A 487 -2.88 26.81 6.26
C SER A 487 -4.30 27.09 5.79
N PHE A 488 -4.97 28.03 6.39
CA PHE A 488 -6.09 28.69 5.72
C PHE A 488 -5.58 29.66 4.66
N THR A 489 -6.41 29.97 3.66
CA THR A 489 -6.09 31.01 2.67
C THR A 489 -5.91 32.40 3.31
N SER A 490 -6.46 32.61 4.51
CA SER A 490 -6.24 33.80 5.37
C SER A 490 -4.87 33.85 6.04
N GLY A 491 -4.07 32.76 5.97
CA GLY A 491 -2.67 32.73 6.45
C GLY A 491 -2.46 32.02 7.79
N GLU A 492 -3.51 31.69 8.54
CA GLU A 492 -3.36 30.96 9.81
C GLU A 492 -2.92 29.51 9.51
N LYS A 493 -1.90 29.02 10.23
CA LYS A 493 -1.37 27.66 10.04
C LYS A 493 -2.31 26.61 10.58
N LEU A 494 -2.36 25.47 9.88
CA LEU A 494 -2.99 24.22 10.31
C LEU A 494 -1.91 23.22 10.75
N LEU A 495 -2.30 22.24 11.55
CA LEU A 495 -1.40 21.19 12.01
C LEU A 495 -1.19 20.13 10.92
N GLY A 496 0.07 19.69 10.77
CA GLY A 496 0.40 18.59 9.85
C GLY A 496 -0.07 17.20 10.33
N LYS A 497 -0.29 17.05 11.64
CA LYS A 497 -0.72 15.79 12.26
C LYS A 497 -1.75 16.07 13.36
N GLY A 498 -2.76 15.17 13.46
CA GLY A 498 -3.85 15.25 14.43
C GLY A 498 -5.18 15.73 13.82
N THR A 499 -6.27 15.44 14.52
CA THR A 499 -7.60 15.89 14.11
C THR A 499 -7.80 17.35 14.45
N GLN A 500 -8.32 18.12 13.49
CA GLN A 500 -8.59 19.55 13.64
C GLN A 500 -9.85 19.95 12.87
N THR A 501 -10.57 20.94 13.41
CA THR A 501 -11.80 21.46 12.78
C THR A 501 -11.45 22.50 11.73
N ILE A 502 -12.06 22.37 10.55
CA ILE A 502 -12.09 23.39 9.51
C ILE A 502 -13.43 24.12 9.64
N PRO A 503 -13.46 25.39 10.09
CA PRO A 503 -14.68 26.14 10.31
C PRO A 503 -15.40 26.45 8.99
N ALA A 504 -16.71 26.55 9.05
CA ALA A 504 -17.56 27.01 7.97
C ALA A 504 -17.06 28.33 7.36
N GLY A 505 -16.99 28.40 6.03
CA GLY A 505 -16.52 29.58 5.30
C GLY A 505 -15.01 29.81 5.32
N LYS A 506 -14.22 28.89 5.90
CA LYS A 506 -12.76 28.88 5.78
C LYS A 506 -12.30 27.93 4.69
N ILE A 507 -11.35 28.36 3.88
CA ILE A 507 -10.72 27.56 2.84
C ILE A 507 -9.40 27.03 3.37
N ALA A 508 -9.31 25.70 3.50
CA ALA A 508 -8.06 25.01 3.85
C ALA A 508 -7.18 24.84 2.61
N ARG A 509 -5.90 25.24 2.71
CA ARG A 509 -4.91 25.15 1.64
C ARG A 509 -3.84 24.12 2.01
N PHE A 510 -3.52 23.25 1.07
CA PHE A 510 -2.50 22.21 1.18
C PHE A 510 -1.45 22.42 0.09
N HIS A 511 -0.19 22.37 0.48
CA HIS A 511 0.97 22.41 -0.40
C HIS A 511 1.80 21.14 -0.20
N THR A 512 1.76 20.21 -1.17
CA THR A 512 2.63 19.01 -1.13
C THR A 512 4.00 19.29 -1.72
#